data_bc4cf947c3ff08fba264baff92bbec60
#
_entry.id   bc4cf947c3ff08fba264baff92bbec60
#
_cell.length_a   1.000
_cell.length_b   1.000
_cell.length_c   1.000
_cell.angle_alpha   90.00
_cell.angle_beta   90.00
_cell.angle_gamma   90.00
#
_symmetry.space_group_name_H-M   'P 1'
#
loop_
_entity.id
_entity.type
_entity.pdbx_description
1 polymer ?
#
loop_
_entity_poly.entity_id
_entity_poly.type
_entity_poly.pdbx_seq_one_letter_code
_entity_poly.pdbx_strand_id
1 'polypeptide(L)'
;DAGQLLKPMLARGELHCVGATTLDEYREYIEKDAALERRFQPVMVDEPTVEDTISILRGLKDRYEVFHGVKITDSALVTAAVLSNRYITDRFLPDKAIDLVDEACAMIKTELDSMPAELDEQNRKIMQLEIEETALKKETDHLSQDRLAALQKELAELRDDFNAKKAQWQNEKGAVDKVSKLREKIESTKNEIKTAQQNYDLEKAAELQYGVLPNLQKEL
;
A
#
# COMPACT_ATOMS: atom_id res chain seq x y z
N ASP A 1 15.79 8.04 35.42
CA ASP A 1 16.28 8.28 34.09
C ASP A 1 16.98 7.02 33.57
N ALA A 2 16.50 6.47 32.43
CA ALA A 2 17.04 5.22 31.88
C ALA A 2 18.55 5.35 31.54
N GLY A 3 18.99 6.53 31.11
CA GLY A 3 20.39 6.79 30.83
C GLY A 3 21.31 6.56 32.03
N GLN A 4 20.86 6.87 33.24
CA GLN A 4 21.65 6.66 34.44
C GLN A 4 21.84 5.17 34.78
N LEU A 5 20.89 4.32 34.44
CA LEU A 5 20.96 2.88 34.60
C LEU A 5 21.92 2.22 33.59
N LEU A 6 21.99 2.75 32.37
CA LEU A 6 22.84 2.22 31.30
C LEU A 6 24.32 2.60 31.47
N LYS A 7 24.62 3.78 32.00
CA LYS A 7 26.00 4.29 32.14
C LYS A 7 26.97 3.31 32.87
N PRO A 8 26.62 2.70 34.02
CA PRO A 8 27.50 1.74 34.68
C PRO A 8 27.76 0.48 33.88
N MET A 9 26.74 -0.04 33.17
CA MET A 9 26.85 -1.26 32.35
C MET A 9 27.70 -1.03 31.10
N LEU A 10 27.53 0.14 30.44
CA LEU A 10 28.41 0.58 29.37
C LEU A 10 29.85 0.78 29.84
N ALA A 11 30.04 1.32 31.05
CA ALA A 11 31.35 1.55 31.59
C ALA A 11 32.14 0.25 31.86
N ARG A 12 31.44 -0.83 32.23
CA ARG A 12 32.04 -2.15 32.50
C ARG A 12 32.16 -3.02 31.26
N GLY A 13 31.69 -2.55 30.10
CA GLY A 13 31.65 -3.35 28.85
C GLY A 13 30.64 -4.52 28.88
N GLU A 14 29.70 -4.49 29.83
CA GLU A 14 28.64 -5.51 29.95
C GLU A 14 27.52 -5.35 28.93
N LEU A 15 27.42 -4.15 28.35
CA LEU A 15 26.40 -3.82 27.38
C LEU A 15 27.02 -3.29 26.08
N HIS A 16 26.70 -3.92 24.97
CA HIS A 16 26.93 -3.38 23.64
C HIS A 16 25.65 -2.73 23.15
N CYS A 17 25.69 -1.46 22.79
CA CYS A 17 24.54 -0.68 22.41
C CYS A 17 24.83 0.07 21.12
N VAL A 18 23.88 0.01 20.17
CA VAL A 18 23.82 0.88 18.98
C VAL A 18 22.56 1.70 19.12
N GLY A 19 22.70 3.03 19.09
CA GLY A 19 21.59 3.97 19.15
C GLY A 19 21.49 4.77 17.87
N ALA A 20 20.27 5.19 17.51
CA ALA A 20 20.02 6.13 16.43
C ALA A 20 19.30 7.35 17.01
N THR A 21 19.70 8.54 16.57
CA THR A 21 19.14 9.82 17.01
C THR A 21 19.35 10.89 15.93
N THR A 22 18.73 12.04 16.09
CA THR A 22 19.00 13.20 15.23
C THR A 22 20.25 13.97 15.70
N LEU A 23 20.84 14.79 14.82
CA LEU A 23 21.99 15.61 15.18
C LEU A 23 21.69 16.58 16.33
N ASP A 24 20.50 17.14 16.37
CA ASP A 24 20.11 18.09 17.40
C ASP A 24 19.94 17.40 18.76
N GLU A 25 19.30 16.23 18.79
CA GLU A 25 19.18 15.42 20.00
C GLU A 25 20.54 14.89 20.47
N TYR A 26 21.42 14.50 19.54
CA TYR A 26 22.78 14.08 19.89
C TYR A 26 23.54 15.21 20.58
N ARG A 27 23.50 16.45 20.03
CA ARG A 27 24.13 17.63 20.64
C ARG A 27 23.52 18.01 21.99
N GLU A 28 22.20 17.82 22.12
CA GLU A 28 21.50 18.20 23.34
C GLU A 28 21.69 17.20 24.47
N TYR A 29 21.68 15.90 24.19
CA TYR A 29 21.60 14.86 25.21
C TYR A 29 22.84 13.98 25.33
N ILE A 30 23.64 13.80 24.29
CA ILE A 30 24.82 12.90 24.29
C ILE A 30 26.10 13.73 24.41
N GLU A 31 26.31 14.73 23.59
CA GLU A 31 27.53 15.54 23.56
C GLU A 31 27.74 16.31 24.85
N LYS A 32 26.67 16.74 25.52
CA LYS A 32 26.73 17.43 26.81
C LYS A 32 27.02 16.49 27.99
N ASP A 33 26.86 15.20 27.82
CA ASP A 33 27.10 14.19 28.83
C ASP A 33 28.45 13.48 28.60
N ALA A 34 29.51 13.97 29.23
CA ALA A 34 30.87 13.44 29.07
C ALA A 34 30.99 11.92 29.39
N ALA A 35 30.02 11.35 30.11
CA ALA A 35 30.00 9.92 30.38
C ALA A 35 29.45 9.11 29.24
N LEU A 36 28.52 9.64 28.47
CA LEU A 36 27.99 9.01 27.25
C LEU A 36 28.88 9.28 26.03
N GLU A 37 29.33 10.52 25.85
CA GLU A 37 30.19 10.93 24.73
C GLU A 37 31.43 10.03 24.59
N ARG A 38 32.11 9.70 25.71
CA ARG A 38 33.32 8.85 25.69
C ARG A 38 33.04 7.36 25.40
N ARG A 39 31.78 6.94 25.38
CA ARG A 39 31.38 5.53 25.23
C ARG A 39 30.69 5.21 23.92
N PHE A 40 30.29 6.23 23.18
CA PHE A 40 29.67 6.08 21.87
C PHE A 40 30.56 6.69 20.77
N GLN A 41 30.85 5.89 19.76
CA GLN A 41 31.49 6.36 18.54
C GLN A 41 30.38 6.90 17.62
N PRO A 42 30.35 8.21 17.30
CA PRO A 42 29.38 8.74 16.37
C PRO A 42 29.66 8.22 14.96
N VAL A 43 28.60 7.78 14.30
CA VAL A 43 28.60 7.39 12.88
C VAL A 43 27.58 8.28 12.17
N MET A 44 28.08 9.16 11.31
CA MET A 44 27.21 10.04 10.52
C MET A 44 26.55 9.24 9.40
N VAL A 45 25.26 9.43 9.23
CA VAL A 45 24.47 8.86 8.14
C VAL A 45 23.93 10.03 7.34
N ASP A 46 24.56 10.28 6.19
CA ASP A 46 24.18 11.36 5.30
C ASP A 46 22.96 10.98 4.46
N GLU A 47 22.28 12.02 3.92
CA GLU A 47 21.19 11.82 2.97
C GLU A 47 21.73 11.12 1.70
N PRO A 48 21.08 10.03 1.23
CA PRO A 48 21.50 9.35 0.02
C PRO A 48 21.30 10.24 -1.22
N THR A 49 22.09 9.96 -2.25
CA THR A 49 21.93 10.60 -3.56
C THR A 49 20.62 10.16 -4.24
N VAL A 50 20.24 10.85 -5.33
CA VAL A 50 19.08 10.43 -6.14
C VAL A 50 19.31 9.03 -6.71
N GLU A 51 20.52 8.71 -7.17
CA GLU A 51 20.90 7.41 -7.71
C GLU A 51 20.82 6.29 -6.66
N ASP A 52 21.29 6.58 -5.45
CA ASP A 52 21.19 5.64 -4.32
C ASP A 52 19.72 5.43 -3.94
N THR A 53 18.92 6.51 -3.94
CA THR A 53 17.48 6.45 -3.66
C THR A 53 16.74 5.60 -4.69
N ILE A 54 17.05 5.72 -5.99
CA ILE A 54 16.48 4.86 -7.02
C ILE A 54 16.80 3.38 -6.74
N SER A 55 18.02 3.10 -6.32
CA SER A 55 18.45 1.73 -5.97
C SER A 55 17.69 1.20 -4.76
N ILE A 56 17.48 2.02 -3.75
CA ILE A 56 16.66 1.70 -2.57
C ILE A 56 15.21 1.41 -2.99
N LEU A 57 14.60 2.29 -3.78
CA LEU A 57 13.23 2.12 -4.26
C LEU A 57 13.05 0.85 -5.09
N ARG A 58 14.03 0.49 -5.93
CA ARG A 58 14.04 -0.79 -6.66
C ARG A 58 14.06 -1.99 -5.73
N GLY A 59 14.81 -1.91 -4.63
CA GLY A 59 14.83 -2.94 -3.59
C GLY A 59 13.54 -3.08 -2.80
N LEU A 60 12.74 -2.01 -2.70
CA LEU A 60 11.46 -1.98 -2.00
C LEU A 60 10.26 -2.28 -2.91
N LYS A 61 10.43 -2.16 -4.24
CA LYS A 61 9.38 -2.26 -5.25
C LYS A 61 8.43 -3.44 -5.04
N ASP A 62 8.98 -4.65 -4.95
CA ASP A 62 8.18 -5.87 -4.86
C ASP A 62 7.27 -5.88 -3.62
N ARG A 63 7.75 -5.32 -2.52
CA ARG A 63 6.97 -5.22 -1.26
C ARG A 63 5.80 -4.25 -1.42
N TYR A 64 6.02 -3.10 -2.05
CA TYR A 64 4.96 -2.12 -2.31
C TYR A 64 3.95 -2.63 -3.34
N GLU A 65 4.41 -3.32 -4.39
CA GLU A 65 3.52 -3.98 -5.36
C GLU A 65 2.60 -5.01 -4.70
N VAL A 66 3.12 -5.80 -3.77
CA VAL A 66 2.34 -6.80 -3.01
C VAL A 66 1.38 -6.12 -2.05
N PHE A 67 1.86 -5.13 -1.28
CA PHE A 67 1.05 -4.46 -0.27
C PHE A 67 -0.14 -3.69 -0.85
N HIS A 68 0.08 -2.95 -1.93
CA HIS A 68 -0.98 -2.18 -2.60
C HIS A 68 -1.73 -2.96 -3.68
N GLY A 69 -1.21 -4.10 -4.13
CA GLY A 69 -1.82 -4.86 -5.23
C GLY A 69 -1.72 -4.18 -6.59
N VAL A 70 -0.79 -3.25 -6.77
CA VAL A 70 -0.57 -2.47 -7.99
C VAL A 70 0.80 -2.79 -8.58
N LYS A 71 0.98 -2.52 -9.89
CA LYS A 71 2.26 -2.69 -10.56
C LYS A 71 2.99 -1.35 -10.64
N ILE A 72 4.26 -1.32 -10.22
CA ILE A 72 5.11 -0.14 -10.23
C ILE A 72 6.13 -0.27 -11.38
N THR A 73 6.18 0.71 -12.28
CA THR A 73 7.18 0.75 -13.35
C THR A 73 8.51 1.32 -12.84
N ASP A 74 9.63 0.94 -13.47
CA ASP A 74 10.93 1.51 -13.11
C ASP A 74 10.98 3.03 -13.34
N SER A 75 10.34 3.49 -14.41
CA SER A 75 10.22 4.93 -14.70
C SER A 75 9.50 5.71 -13.60
N ALA A 76 8.49 5.10 -12.94
CA ALA A 76 7.80 5.72 -11.82
C ALA A 76 8.74 5.91 -10.62
N LEU A 77 9.58 4.91 -10.31
CA LEU A 77 10.57 4.99 -9.24
C LEU A 77 11.61 6.09 -9.50
N VAL A 78 12.14 6.13 -10.73
CA VAL A 78 13.08 7.18 -11.14
C VAL A 78 12.42 8.57 -11.02
N THR A 79 11.19 8.70 -11.51
CA THR A 79 10.44 9.95 -11.44
C THR A 79 10.18 10.37 -9.98
N ALA A 80 9.79 9.43 -9.12
CA ALA A 80 9.57 9.70 -7.71
C ALA A 80 10.84 10.23 -7.01
N ALA A 81 12.00 9.61 -7.24
CA ALA A 81 13.26 10.07 -6.67
C ALA A 81 13.65 11.46 -7.18
N VAL A 82 13.56 11.71 -8.49
CA VAL A 82 13.93 13.01 -9.10
C VAL A 82 12.99 14.12 -8.68
N LEU A 83 11.66 13.89 -8.76
CA LEU A 83 10.68 14.93 -8.45
C LEU A 83 10.60 15.23 -6.95
N SER A 84 10.68 14.20 -6.09
CA SER A 84 10.72 14.43 -4.64
C SER A 84 11.95 15.26 -4.24
N ASN A 85 13.12 14.95 -4.81
CA ASN A 85 14.33 15.73 -4.57
C ASN A 85 14.19 17.19 -5.02
N ARG A 86 13.52 17.41 -6.14
CA ARG A 86 13.38 18.77 -6.73
C ARG A 86 12.32 19.64 -6.04
N TYR A 87 11.19 19.04 -5.64
CA TYR A 87 10.02 19.81 -5.22
C TYR A 87 9.69 19.68 -3.73
N ILE A 88 10.16 18.63 -3.04
CA ILE A 88 9.94 18.44 -1.60
C ILE A 88 11.23 18.84 -0.87
N THR A 89 11.22 20.00 -0.25
CA THR A 89 12.40 20.63 0.38
C THR A 89 12.43 20.48 1.90
N ASP A 90 11.33 20.11 2.52
CA ASP A 90 11.14 19.99 3.97
C ASP A 90 11.37 18.57 4.51
N ARG A 91 11.72 17.64 3.62
CA ARG A 91 12.02 16.24 3.95
C ARG A 91 13.27 15.75 3.21
N PHE A 92 13.85 14.67 3.69
CA PHE A 92 15.08 14.09 3.16
C PHE A 92 14.81 12.83 2.33
N LEU A 93 15.73 12.53 1.41
CA LEU A 93 15.79 11.24 0.76
C LEU A 93 16.31 10.16 1.77
N PRO A 94 15.88 8.89 1.66
CA PRO A 94 14.95 8.35 0.66
C PRO A 94 13.47 8.53 1.02
N ASP A 95 13.14 8.97 2.24
CA ASP A 95 11.80 8.93 2.81
C ASP A 95 10.78 9.69 1.94
N LYS A 96 11.09 10.91 1.52
CA LYS A 96 10.20 11.71 0.65
C LYS A 96 9.88 11.03 -0.70
N ALA A 97 10.79 10.22 -1.23
CA ALA A 97 10.56 9.47 -2.46
C ALA A 97 9.74 8.19 -2.19
N ILE A 98 9.95 7.56 -1.05
CA ILE A 98 9.17 6.40 -0.58
C ILE A 98 7.73 6.82 -0.34
N ASP A 99 7.50 7.90 0.39
CA ASP A 99 6.17 8.46 0.67
C ASP A 99 5.41 8.75 -0.64
N LEU A 100 6.09 9.34 -1.63
CA LEU A 100 5.48 9.64 -2.92
C LEU A 100 5.04 8.38 -3.67
N VAL A 101 5.84 7.32 -3.63
CA VAL A 101 5.48 6.02 -4.23
C VAL A 101 4.32 5.38 -3.47
N ASP A 102 4.35 5.40 -2.14
CA ASP A 102 3.29 4.84 -1.29
C ASP A 102 1.95 5.52 -1.53
N GLU A 103 1.93 6.85 -1.53
CA GLU A 103 0.72 7.65 -1.76
C GLU A 103 0.17 7.42 -3.18
N ALA A 104 1.02 7.41 -4.20
CA ALA A 104 0.60 7.14 -5.58
C ALA A 104 0.00 5.73 -5.72
N CYS A 105 0.59 4.71 -5.09
CA CYS A 105 0.05 3.35 -5.08
C CYS A 105 -1.29 3.27 -4.36
N ALA A 106 -1.43 3.97 -3.23
CA ALA A 106 -2.68 4.03 -2.46
C ALA A 106 -3.80 4.71 -3.26
N MET A 107 -3.50 5.78 -4.00
CA MET A 107 -4.45 6.45 -4.90
C MET A 107 -4.94 5.50 -5.99
N ILE A 108 -4.02 4.84 -6.71
CA ILE A 108 -4.38 3.88 -7.77
C ILE A 108 -5.19 2.73 -7.21
N LYS A 109 -4.82 2.19 -6.05
CA LYS A 109 -5.61 1.14 -5.39
C LYS A 109 -7.02 1.61 -5.08
N THR A 110 -7.17 2.82 -4.56
CA THR A 110 -8.49 3.41 -4.27
C THR A 110 -9.33 3.56 -5.55
N GLU A 111 -8.71 3.98 -6.67
CA GLU A 111 -9.39 4.07 -7.97
C GLU A 111 -9.82 2.67 -8.48
N LEU A 112 -8.94 1.66 -8.38
CA LEU A 112 -9.25 0.28 -8.76
C LEU A 112 -10.36 -0.34 -7.91
N ASP A 113 -10.41 0.01 -6.63
CA ASP A 113 -11.43 -0.48 -5.69
C ASP A 113 -12.76 0.25 -5.82
N SER A 114 -12.75 1.46 -6.35
CA SER A 114 -13.93 2.28 -6.53
C SER A 114 -14.78 1.80 -7.72
N MET A 115 -16.09 2.01 -7.62
CA MET A 115 -16.99 1.81 -8.75
C MET A 115 -16.66 2.82 -9.86
N PRO A 116 -16.57 2.40 -11.13
CA PRO A 116 -16.39 3.32 -12.25
C PRO A 116 -17.42 4.45 -12.23
N ALA A 117 -17.00 5.67 -12.57
CA ALA A 117 -17.86 6.86 -12.53
C ALA A 117 -19.15 6.70 -13.34
N GLU A 118 -19.09 6.02 -14.49
CA GLU A 118 -20.27 5.73 -15.32
C GLU A 118 -21.30 4.85 -14.58
N LEU A 119 -20.83 3.82 -13.85
CA LEU A 119 -21.71 2.96 -13.05
C LEU A 119 -22.29 3.69 -11.83
N ASP A 120 -21.50 4.56 -11.19
CA ASP A 120 -21.97 5.36 -10.07
C ASP A 120 -23.06 6.36 -10.52
N GLU A 121 -22.89 7.00 -11.68
CA GLU A 121 -23.88 7.89 -12.26
C GLU A 121 -25.19 7.15 -12.60
N GLN A 122 -25.09 5.98 -13.24
CA GLN A 122 -26.25 5.13 -13.52
C GLN A 122 -26.95 4.70 -12.21
N ASN A 123 -26.21 4.32 -11.20
CA ASN A 123 -26.76 3.96 -9.89
C ASN A 123 -27.53 5.11 -9.24
N ARG A 124 -26.95 6.32 -9.29
CA ARG A 124 -27.64 7.53 -8.77
C ARG A 124 -28.94 7.82 -9.54
N LYS A 125 -28.91 7.66 -10.88
CA LYS A 125 -30.13 7.83 -11.70
C LYS A 125 -31.19 6.79 -11.34
N ILE A 126 -30.83 5.53 -11.17
CA ILE A 126 -31.73 4.48 -10.71
C ILE A 126 -32.36 4.87 -9.37
N MET A 127 -31.55 5.30 -8.38
CA MET A 127 -32.05 5.72 -7.07
C MET A 127 -33.04 6.90 -7.18
N GLN A 128 -32.79 7.88 -8.05
CA GLN A 128 -33.71 9.00 -8.29
C GLN A 128 -35.03 8.53 -8.86
N LEU A 129 -35.01 7.64 -9.86
CA LEU A 129 -36.20 7.06 -10.46
C LEU A 129 -36.97 6.17 -9.47
N GLU A 130 -36.30 5.44 -8.59
CA GLU A 130 -36.94 4.66 -7.51
C GLU A 130 -37.67 5.54 -6.48
N ILE A 131 -37.11 6.71 -6.15
CA ILE A 131 -37.76 7.69 -5.30
C ILE A 131 -39.02 8.23 -5.99
N GLU A 132 -38.92 8.60 -7.30
CA GLU A 132 -40.05 9.06 -8.10
C GLU A 132 -41.12 7.97 -8.22
N GLU A 133 -40.74 6.71 -8.47
CA GLU A 133 -41.66 5.56 -8.50
C GLU A 133 -42.41 5.41 -7.17
N THR A 134 -41.73 5.53 -6.06
CA THR A 134 -42.32 5.41 -4.73
C THR A 134 -43.34 6.55 -4.45
N ALA A 135 -43.07 7.74 -4.95
CA ALA A 135 -43.99 8.87 -4.85
C ALA A 135 -45.23 8.67 -5.73
N LEU A 136 -45.02 8.29 -7.00
CA LEU A 136 -46.11 8.09 -7.99
C LEU A 136 -47.04 6.92 -7.62
N LYS A 137 -46.53 5.88 -6.94
CA LYS A 137 -47.34 4.77 -6.42
C LYS A 137 -48.40 5.19 -5.39
N LYS A 138 -48.27 6.37 -4.77
CA LYS A 138 -49.23 6.91 -3.82
C LYS A 138 -50.32 7.75 -4.48
N GLU A 139 -50.13 8.13 -5.73
CA GLU A 139 -51.07 8.95 -6.48
C GLU A 139 -52.06 8.06 -7.25
N THR A 140 -53.28 8.53 -7.40
CA THR A 140 -54.37 7.75 -8.03
C THR A 140 -54.88 8.35 -9.34
N ASP A 141 -54.37 9.51 -9.73
CA ASP A 141 -54.78 10.18 -10.96
C ASP A 141 -54.18 9.52 -12.21
N HIS A 142 -54.90 9.64 -13.34
CA HIS A 142 -54.52 8.97 -14.60
C HIS A 142 -53.16 9.39 -15.13
N LEU A 143 -52.80 10.68 -15.01
CA LEU A 143 -51.49 11.20 -15.44
C LEU A 143 -50.32 10.59 -14.66
N SER A 144 -50.48 10.45 -13.34
CA SER A 144 -49.48 9.82 -12.47
C SER A 144 -49.35 8.32 -12.79
N GLN A 145 -50.43 7.64 -13.11
CA GLN A 145 -50.39 6.22 -13.52
C GLN A 145 -49.69 6.02 -14.88
N ASP A 146 -49.95 6.87 -15.86
CA ASP A 146 -49.27 6.82 -17.15
C ASP A 146 -47.77 7.09 -17.00
N ARG A 147 -47.41 8.09 -16.18
CA ARG A 147 -46.01 8.38 -15.88
C ARG A 147 -45.35 7.23 -15.12
N LEU A 148 -46.03 6.59 -14.19
CA LEU A 148 -45.54 5.43 -13.42
C LEU A 148 -45.21 4.25 -14.37
N ALA A 149 -46.11 3.96 -15.35
CA ALA A 149 -45.89 2.89 -16.33
C ALA A 149 -44.65 3.17 -17.20
N ALA A 150 -44.50 4.40 -17.68
CA ALA A 150 -43.31 4.81 -18.46
C ALA A 150 -42.03 4.73 -17.64
N LEU A 151 -42.06 5.22 -16.39
CA LEU A 151 -40.94 5.23 -15.48
C LEU A 151 -40.49 3.80 -15.09
N GLN A 152 -41.46 2.89 -14.88
CA GLN A 152 -41.14 1.49 -14.60
C GLN A 152 -40.41 0.80 -15.75
N LYS A 153 -40.78 1.12 -16.97
CA LYS A 153 -40.10 0.61 -18.15
C LYS A 153 -38.67 1.16 -18.24
N GLU A 154 -38.52 2.48 -18.12
CA GLU A 154 -37.20 3.11 -18.12
C GLU A 154 -36.30 2.53 -17.00
N LEU A 155 -36.85 2.33 -15.81
CA LEU A 155 -36.16 1.80 -14.65
C LEU A 155 -35.72 0.34 -14.85
N ALA A 156 -36.56 -0.49 -15.49
CA ALA A 156 -36.24 -1.86 -15.84
C ALA A 156 -35.04 -1.92 -16.83
N GLU A 157 -35.14 -1.14 -17.94
CA GLU A 157 -34.07 -1.07 -18.94
C GLU A 157 -32.74 -0.59 -18.31
N LEU A 158 -32.78 0.44 -17.45
CA LEU A 158 -31.60 0.99 -16.79
C LEU A 158 -30.97 0.01 -15.80
N ARG A 159 -31.81 -0.73 -15.05
CA ARG A 159 -31.36 -1.77 -14.13
C ARG A 159 -30.69 -2.94 -14.84
N ASP A 160 -31.23 -3.37 -15.97
CA ASP A 160 -30.66 -4.46 -16.75
C ASP A 160 -29.28 -4.08 -17.29
N ASP A 161 -29.14 -2.88 -17.88
CA ASP A 161 -27.84 -2.36 -18.34
C ASP A 161 -26.84 -2.20 -17.17
N PHE A 162 -27.28 -1.61 -16.07
CA PHE A 162 -26.45 -1.46 -14.87
C PHE A 162 -25.99 -2.81 -14.32
N ASN A 163 -26.89 -3.80 -14.22
CA ASN A 163 -26.54 -5.11 -13.70
C ASN A 163 -25.55 -5.85 -14.61
N ALA A 164 -25.71 -5.74 -15.93
CA ALA A 164 -24.77 -6.32 -16.89
C ALA A 164 -23.39 -5.71 -16.77
N LYS A 165 -23.27 -4.38 -16.74
CA LYS A 165 -22.00 -3.66 -16.60
C LYS A 165 -21.36 -3.91 -15.23
N LYS A 166 -22.18 -3.93 -14.16
CA LYS A 166 -21.72 -4.23 -12.81
C LYS A 166 -21.14 -5.64 -12.70
N ALA A 167 -21.80 -6.63 -13.31
CA ALA A 167 -21.30 -8.01 -13.33
C ALA A 167 -19.97 -8.12 -14.09
N GLN A 168 -19.84 -7.43 -15.23
CA GLN A 168 -18.58 -7.36 -15.95
C GLN A 168 -17.47 -6.75 -15.10
N TRP A 169 -17.71 -5.59 -14.51
CA TRP A 169 -16.74 -4.93 -13.60
C TRP A 169 -16.35 -5.82 -12.42
N GLN A 170 -17.32 -6.49 -11.78
CA GLN A 170 -17.04 -7.41 -10.67
C GLN A 170 -16.18 -8.60 -11.10
N ASN A 171 -16.38 -9.13 -12.30
CA ASN A 171 -15.56 -10.22 -12.84
C ASN A 171 -14.13 -9.76 -13.11
N GLU A 172 -13.96 -8.58 -13.72
CA GLU A 172 -12.65 -7.97 -13.97
C GLU A 172 -11.90 -7.70 -12.64
N LYS A 173 -12.57 -7.07 -11.67
CA LYS A 173 -12.03 -6.84 -10.33
C LYS A 173 -11.65 -8.15 -9.63
N GLY A 174 -12.50 -9.17 -9.70
CA GLY A 174 -12.23 -10.48 -9.12
C GLY A 174 -11.01 -11.18 -9.73
N ALA A 175 -10.72 -10.96 -11.02
CA ALA A 175 -9.50 -11.46 -11.66
C ALA A 175 -8.25 -10.75 -11.12
N VAL A 176 -8.29 -9.42 -10.97
CA VAL A 176 -7.19 -8.62 -10.39
C VAL A 176 -6.94 -9.02 -8.94
N ASP A 177 -7.99 -9.21 -8.13
CA ASP A 177 -7.88 -9.63 -6.74
C ASP A 177 -7.24 -11.02 -6.59
N LYS A 178 -7.53 -11.95 -7.51
CA LYS A 178 -6.90 -13.27 -7.51
C LYS A 178 -5.39 -13.17 -7.76
N VAL A 179 -4.98 -12.37 -8.73
CA VAL A 179 -3.56 -12.14 -9.04
C VAL A 179 -2.85 -11.49 -7.85
N SER A 180 -3.48 -10.50 -7.21
CA SER A 180 -2.92 -9.85 -6.02
C SER A 180 -2.72 -10.84 -4.87
N LYS A 181 -3.73 -11.67 -4.57
CA LYS A 181 -3.65 -12.72 -3.53
C LYS A 181 -2.59 -13.78 -3.83
N LEU A 182 -2.40 -14.14 -5.11
CA LEU A 182 -1.34 -15.07 -5.49
C LEU A 182 0.05 -14.47 -5.28
N ARG A 183 0.25 -13.20 -5.62
CA ARG A 183 1.51 -12.48 -5.35
C ARG A 183 1.81 -12.38 -3.87
N GLU A 184 0.81 -12.06 -3.05
CA GLU A 184 0.94 -12.02 -1.59
C GLU A 184 1.36 -13.39 -1.01
N LYS A 185 0.75 -14.48 -1.48
CA LYS A 185 1.13 -15.84 -1.09
C LYS A 185 2.56 -16.19 -1.51
N ILE A 186 2.97 -15.80 -2.73
CA ILE A 186 4.33 -16.02 -3.20
C ILE A 186 5.34 -15.29 -2.31
N GLU A 187 5.06 -14.04 -1.94
CA GLU A 187 5.97 -13.25 -1.10
C GLU A 187 6.00 -13.79 0.35
N SER A 188 4.85 -14.16 0.90
CA SER A 188 4.77 -14.84 2.20
C SER A 188 5.60 -16.13 2.19
N THR A 189 5.45 -16.97 1.16
CA THR A 189 6.22 -18.20 1.01
C THR A 189 7.73 -17.94 0.92
N LYS A 190 8.16 -16.92 0.18
CA LYS A 190 9.58 -16.52 0.14
C LYS A 190 10.12 -16.10 1.51
N ASN A 191 9.32 -15.34 2.27
CA ASN A 191 9.70 -14.94 3.62
C ASN A 191 9.77 -16.14 4.57
N GLU A 192 8.83 -17.09 4.45
CA GLU A 192 8.88 -18.34 5.22
C GLU A 192 10.11 -19.18 4.89
N ILE A 193 10.49 -19.30 3.62
CA ILE A 193 11.73 -19.95 3.18
C ILE A 193 12.94 -19.30 3.84
N LYS A 194 13.02 -17.97 3.80
CA LYS A 194 14.12 -17.22 4.42
C LYS A 194 14.19 -17.45 5.93
N THR A 195 13.04 -17.45 6.61
CA THR A 195 12.96 -17.69 8.06
C THR A 195 13.35 -19.14 8.40
N ALA A 196 12.90 -20.11 7.62
CA ALA A 196 13.27 -21.52 7.80
C ALA A 196 14.79 -21.74 7.60
N GLN A 197 15.40 -21.08 6.59
CA GLN A 197 16.85 -21.10 6.37
C GLN A 197 17.61 -20.48 7.55
N GLN A 198 17.15 -19.36 8.10
CA GLN A 198 17.76 -18.71 9.26
C GLN A 198 17.69 -19.58 10.52
N ASN A 199 16.63 -20.35 10.67
CA ASN A 199 16.43 -21.29 11.77
C ASN A 199 17.08 -22.67 11.53
N TYR A 200 17.82 -22.85 10.42
CA TYR A 200 18.42 -24.11 9.99
C TYR A 200 17.42 -25.27 9.77
N ASP A 201 16.14 -24.94 9.55
CA ASP A 201 15.10 -25.89 9.15
C ASP A 201 15.13 -26.10 7.62
N LEU A 202 16.13 -26.87 7.17
CA LEU A 202 16.41 -27.07 5.75
C LEU A 202 15.35 -27.92 5.07
N GLU A 203 14.67 -28.81 5.79
CA GLU A 203 13.61 -29.68 5.26
C GLU A 203 12.40 -28.81 4.85
N LYS A 204 11.91 -27.99 5.77
CA LYS A 204 10.81 -27.05 5.51
C LYS A 204 11.18 -26.03 4.42
N ALA A 205 12.41 -25.52 4.43
CA ALA A 205 12.88 -24.59 3.40
C ALA A 205 12.85 -25.25 2.01
N ALA A 206 13.29 -26.51 1.89
CA ALA A 206 13.28 -27.26 0.62
C ALA A 206 11.85 -27.57 0.15
N GLU A 207 10.94 -27.99 1.03
CA GLU A 207 9.54 -28.24 0.71
C GLU A 207 8.87 -26.97 0.14
N LEU A 208 9.04 -25.84 0.79
CA LEU A 208 8.48 -24.56 0.34
C LEU A 208 9.10 -24.10 -0.97
N GLN A 209 10.41 -24.23 -1.11
CA GLN A 209 11.16 -23.72 -2.27
C GLN A 209 10.95 -24.54 -3.54
N TYR A 210 10.86 -25.85 -3.42
CA TYR A 210 10.75 -26.76 -4.58
C TYR A 210 9.34 -27.34 -4.77
N GLY A 211 8.51 -27.35 -3.74
CA GLY A 211 7.13 -27.83 -3.80
C GLY A 211 6.10 -26.72 -3.97
N VAL A 212 6.03 -25.78 -3.04
CA VAL A 212 4.96 -24.78 -2.98
C VAL A 212 5.19 -23.62 -3.92
N LEU A 213 6.37 -23.00 -3.88
CA LEU A 213 6.68 -21.78 -4.64
C LEU A 213 6.54 -21.95 -6.16
N PRO A 214 7.03 -23.05 -6.79
CA PRO A 214 6.86 -23.24 -8.23
C PRO A 214 5.40 -23.44 -8.66
N ASN A 215 4.57 -24.02 -7.80
CA ASN A 215 3.16 -24.21 -8.09
C ASN A 215 2.40 -22.86 -8.06
N LEU A 216 2.66 -22.03 -7.06
CA LEU A 216 2.11 -20.67 -6.99
C LEU A 216 2.54 -19.78 -8.17
N GLN A 217 3.80 -19.95 -8.64
CA GLN A 217 4.32 -19.22 -9.80
C GLN A 217 3.69 -19.66 -11.13
N LYS A 218 3.24 -20.91 -11.23
CA LYS A 218 2.53 -21.42 -12.43
C LYS A 218 1.06 -21.00 -12.45
N GLU A 219 0.48 -20.77 -11.27
CA GLU A 219 -0.91 -20.34 -11.12
C GLU A 219 -1.05 -18.84 -11.39
N LEU A 220 0.00 -18.06 -11.17
CA LEU A 220 0.11 -16.64 -11.47
C LEU A 220 0.25 -16.40 -12.97
#